data_d789c85ca2be11aaa25c4caa9480aed3
#
_entry.id   d789c85ca2be11aaa25c4caa9480aed3
#
_cell.length_a   1.000
_cell.length_b   1.000
_cell.length_c   1.000
_cell.angle_alpha   90.00
_cell.angle_beta   90.00
_cell.angle_gamma   90.00
#
_symmetry.space_group_name_H-M   'P 1'
#
loop_
_entity.id
_entity.type
_entity.pdbx_description
1 polymer ?
#
loop_
_entity_poly.entity_id
_entity_poly.type
_entity_poly.pdbx_seq_one_letter_code
_entity_poly.pdbx_strand_id
1 'polypeptide(L)'
;IKVFFISVDPERDTPEVIKDYLSNFDNKFVGITGDPGKIFLLYKSWGVISKKIFLDNGDYNIDHSTPVILLKNGKYISMISHRDDIKKSIKIIKKYL
;
A
#
# COMPACT_ATOMS: atom_id res chain seq x y z
N ILE A 1 8.46 10.57 -10.70
CA ILE A 1 7.67 9.91 -9.64
C ILE A 1 7.89 8.40 -9.72
N LYS A 2 8.15 7.78 -8.60
CA LYS A 2 8.17 6.33 -8.47
C LYS A 2 6.95 5.89 -7.67
N VAL A 3 6.32 4.79 -8.08
CA VAL A 3 5.16 4.22 -7.40
C VAL A 3 5.53 2.87 -6.82
N PHE A 4 5.30 2.72 -5.53
CA PHE A 4 5.50 1.47 -4.80
C PHE A 4 4.16 0.94 -4.33
N PHE A 5 3.96 -0.35 -4.50
CA PHE A 5 2.80 -1.07 -4.00
C PHE A 5 3.25 -1.97 -2.85
N ILE A 6 2.76 -1.72 -1.65
CA ILE A 6 3.16 -2.49 -0.46
C ILE A 6 2.04 -3.42 -0.08
N SER A 7 2.34 -4.71 0.05
CA SER A 7 1.35 -5.71 0.42
C SER A 7 0.76 -5.45 1.81
N VAL A 8 -0.55 -5.60 1.94
CA VAL A 8 -1.23 -5.66 3.24
C VAL A 8 -1.30 -7.07 3.79
N ASP A 9 -0.93 -8.07 3.00
CA ASP A 9 -0.96 -9.48 3.38
C ASP A 9 0.31 -10.20 2.91
N PRO A 10 1.46 -9.90 3.53
CA PRO A 10 2.73 -10.51 3.10
C PRO A 10 2.80 -12.02 3.31
N GLU A 11 1.92 -12.59 4.12
CA GLU A 11 1.83 -14.05 4.29
C GLU A 11 1.35 -14.73 3.00
N ARG A 12 0.41 -14.13 2.27
CA ARG A 12 -0.11 -14.65 0.99
C ARG A 12 0.60 -14.06 -0.22
N ASP A 13 1.05 -12.82 -0.13
CA ASP A 13 1.64 -12.07 -1.23
C ASP A 13 3.14 -12.30 -1.30
N THR A 14 3.54 -13.40 -1.94
CA THR A 14 4.95 -13.64 -2.26
C THR A 14 5.42 -12.64 -3.32
N PRO A 15 6.75 -12.49 -3.53
CA PRO A 15 7.26 -11.64 -4.61
C PRO A 15 6.68 -11.98 -5.98
N GLU A 16 6.49 -13.27 -6.27
CA GLU A 16 5.93 -13.74 -7.54
C GLU A 16 4.46 -13.33 -7.68
N VAL A 17 3.68 -13.47 -6.61
CA VAL A 17 2.25 -13.10 -6.60
C VAL A 17 2.08 -11.61 -6.85
N ILE A 18 2.86 -10.76 -6.17
CA ILE A 18 2.81 -9.31 -6.37
C ILE A 18 3.25 -8.93 -7.77
N LYS A 19 4.30 -9.52 -8.28
CA LYS A 19 4.79 -9.28 -9.65
C LYS A 19 3.72 -9.60 -10.68
N ASP A 20 3.05 -10.74 -10.54
CA ASP A 20 1.97 -11.17 -11.41
C ASP A 20 0.79 -10.18 -11.36
N TYR A 21 0.38 -9.80 -10.16
CA TYR A 21 -0.68 -8.82 -9.95
C TYR A 21 -0.37 -7.47 -10.62
N LEU A 22 0.84 -6.95 -10.41
CA LEU A 22 1.26 -5.65 -10.95
C LEU A 22 1.49 -5.68 -12.46
N SER A 23 1.66 -6.85 -13.06
CA SER A 23 1.79 -6.98 -14.51
C SER A 23 0.55 -6.49 -15.27
N ASN A 24 -0.60 -6.42 -14.60
CA ASN A 24 -1.84 -5.87 -15.15
C ASN A 24 -1.89 -4.33 -15.13
N PHE A 25 -0.90 -3.69 -14.58
CA PHE A 25 -0.80 -2.23 -14.46
C PHE A 25 0.43 -1.74 -15.22
N ASP A 26 1.09 -0.72 -14.69
CA ASP A 26 2.31 -0.18 -15.27
C ASP A 26 3.52 -1.03 -14.84
N ASN A 27 4.37 -1.43 -15.81
CA ASN A 27 5.58 -2.22 -15.52
C ASN A 27 6.63 -1.47 -14.69
N LYS A 28 6.45 -0.17 -14.49
CA LYS A 28 7.32 0.66 -13.65
C LYS A 28 6.92 0.61 -12.17
N PHE A 29 5.76 0.06 -11.84
CA PHE A 29 5.34 -0.11 -10.45
C PHE A 29 6.21 -1.17 -9.77
N VAL A 30 6.65 -0.88 -8.57
CA VAL A 30 7.48 -1.77 -7.77
C VAL A 30 6.65 -2.33 -6.61
N GLY A 31 6.55 -3.65 -6.56
CA GLY A 31 5.89 -4.34 -5.47
C GLY A 31 6.83 -4.59 -4.30
N ILE A 32 6.35 -4.38 -3.10
CA ILE A 32 7.08 -4.64 -1.86
C ILE A 32 6.30 -5.61 -1.00
N THR A 33 6.95 -6.70 -0.64
CA THR A 33 6.48 -7.66 0.35
C THR A 33 7.68 -8.13 1.18
N GLY A 34 7.44 -8.90 2.21
CA GLY A 34 8.55 -9.40 3.01
C GLY A 34 8.08 -10.00 4.33
N ASP A 35 8.92 -9.89 5.34
CA ASP A 35 8.60 -10.38 6.67
C ASP A 35 7.33 -9.71 7.23
N PRO A 36 6.29 -10.50 7.62
CA PRO A 36 5.03 -9.94 8.09
C PRO A 36 5.18 -8.98 9.27
N GLY A 37 6.08 -9.27 10.20
CA GLY A 37 6.33 -8.39 11.34
C GLY A 37 6.90 -7.05 10.94
N LYS A 38 7.82 -7.03 9.99
CA LYS A 38 8.43 -5.78 9.48
C LYS A 38 7.43 -4.95 8.68
N ILE A 39 6.61 -5.59 7.85
CA ILE A 39 5.55 -4.91 7.09
C ILE A 39 4.52 -4.30 8.05
N PHE A 40 4.13 -5.03 9.08
CA PHE A 40 3.21 -4.53 10.11
C PHE A 40 3.76 -3.29 10.82
N LEU A 41 5.05 -3.30 11.19
CA LEU A 41 5.69 -2.15 11.82
C LEU A 41 5.72 -0.93 10.91
N LEU A 42 5.94 -1.13 9.61
CA LEU A 42 5.91 -0.06 8.62
C LEU A 42 4.51 0.58 8.56
N TYR A 43 3.47 -0.23 8.47
CA TYR A 43 2.09 0.27 8.46
C TYR A 43 1.77 1.05 9.74
N LYS A 44 2.15 0.50 10.88
CA LYS A 44 1.92 1.16 12.17
C LYS A 44 2.61 2.52 12.22
N SER A 45 3.82 2.63 11.70
CA SER A 45 4.57 3.89 11.68
C SER A 45 3.90 4.96 10.82
N TRP A 46 3.15 4.57 9.81
CA TRP A 46 2.42 5.49 8.92
C TRP A 46 0.93 5.65 9.27
N GLY A 47 0.47 5.01 10.34
CA GLY A 47 -0.94 5.06 10.73
C GLY A 47 -1.87 4.28 9.80
N VAL A 48 -1.33 3.36 9.01
CA VAL A 48 -2.14 2.47 8.17
C VAL A 48 -2.73 1.36 9.02
N ILE A 49 -4.05 1.17 8.92
CA ILE A 49 -4.76 0.14 9.66
C ILE A 49 -4.84 -1.13 8.81
N SER A 50 -4.45 -2.26 9.40
CA SER A 50 -4.56 -3.58 8.80
C SER A 50 -4.97 -4.60 9.85
N LYS A 51 -6.05 -5.37 9.57
CA LYS A 51 -6.61 -6.34 10.50
C LYS A 51 -7.09 -7.57 9.77
N LYS A 52 -6.74 -8.76 10.28
CA LYS A 52 -7.30 -10.02 9.78
C LYS A 52 -8.73 -10.19 10.29
N ILE A 53 -9.63 -10.54 9.38
CA ILE A 53 -11.02 -10.93 9.68
C ILE A 53 -11.15 -12.40 9.32
N PHE A 54 -11.25 -13.26 10.32
CA PHE A 54 -11.37 -14.70 10.11
C PHE A 54 -12.77 -15.08 9.66
N LEU A 55 -12.83 -15.98 8.69
CA LEU A 55 -14.07 -16.53 8.13
C LEU A 55 -14.40 -17.88 8.75
N ASP A 56 -15.66 -18.30 8.64
CA ASP A 56 -16.13 -19.57 9.23
C ASP A 56 -15.42 -20.81 8.66
N ASN A 57 -14.90 -20.72 7.43
CA ASN A 57 -14.19 -21.81 6.78
C ASN A 57 -12.71 -21.91 7.15
N GLY A 58 -12.23 -21.10 8.10
CA GLY A 58 -10.82 -21.06 8.52
C GLY A 58 -9.93 -20.16 7.67
N ASP A 59 -10.46 -19.58 6.61
CA ASP A 59 -9.75 -18.57 5.80
C ASP A 59 -9.88 -17.19 6.45
N TYR A 60 -9.28 -16.16 5.86
CA TYR A 60 -9.39 -14.80 6.37
C TYR A 60 -9.38 -13.77 5.25
N ASN A 61 -9.97 -12.62 5.53
CA ASN A 61 -9.84 -11.39 4.76
C ASN A 61 -8.99 -10.39 5.52
N ILE A 62 -8.43 -9.43 4.80
CA ILE A 62 -7.73 -8.30 5.39
C ILE A 62 -8.62 -7.06 5.27
N ASP A 63 -9.00 -6.50 6.43
CA ASP A 63 -9.62 -5.19 6.50
C ASP A 63 -8.53 -4.15 6.69
N HIS A 64 -8.45 -3.18 5.77
CA HIS A 64 -7.37 -2.21 5.78
C HIS A 64 -7.80 -0.86 5.22
N SER A 65 -7.13 0.20 5.68
CA SER A 65 -7.19 1.49 5.01
C SER A 65 -6.34 1.44 3.72
N THR A 66 -6.68 2.29 2.76
CA THR A 66 -6.02 2.33 1.45
C THR A 66 -5.47 3.73 1.15
N PRO A 67 -4.58 4.28 2.01
CA PRO A 67 -4.00 5.57 1.72
C PRO A 67 -2.91 5.47 0.66
N VAL A 68 -2.69 6.56 -0.05
CA VAL A 68 -1.48 6.76 -0.85
C VAL A 68 -0.56 7.67 -0.05
N ILE A 69 0.58 7.15 0.34
CA ILE A 69 1.58 7.89 1.11
C ILE A 69 2.54 8.60 0.15
N LEU A 70 2.73 9.90 0.33
CA LEU A 70 3.67 10.67 -0.45
C LEU A 70 4.97 10.85 0.34
N LEU A 71 6.08 10.44 -0.28
CA LEU A 71 7.42 10.60 0.28
C LEU A 71 8.25 11.50 -0.64
N LYS A 72 9.10 12.30 -0.05
CA LYS A 72 10.12 13.06 -0.78
C LYS A 72 11.46 12.93 -0.05
N ASN A 73 12.49 12.49 -0.78
CA ASN A 73 13.81 12.24 -0.19
C ASN A 73 13.75 11.29 1.01
N GLY A 74 12.89 10.26 0.92
CA GLY A 74 12.70 9.26 1.98
C GLY A 74 11.89 9.73 3.18
N LYS A 75 11.33 10.94 3.15
CA LYS A 75 10.55 11.49 4.25
C LYS A 75 9.06 11.59 3.89
N TYR A 76 8.22 11.28 4.85
CA TYR A 76 6.78 11.47 4.75
C TYR A 76 6.46 12.96 4.59
N ILE A 77 5.67 13.31 3.58
CA ILE A 77 5.24 14.70 3.37
C ILE A 77 3.73 14.87 3.36
N SER A 78 2.98 13.91 2.88
CA SER A 78 1.52 14.00 2.81
C SER A 78 0.89 12.63 2.58
N MET A 79 -0.43 12.60 2.65
CA MET A 79 -1.23 11.41 2.39
C MET A 79 -2.44 11.78 1.54
N ILE A 80 -2.76 10.91 0.58
CA ILE A 80 -4.00 10.99 -0.17
C ILE A 80 -4.94 9.92 0.36
N SER A 81 -6.12 10.34 0.82
CA SER A 81 -7.16 9.42 1.28
C SER A 81 -7.91 8.80 0.10
N HIS A 82 -8.41 7.58 0.26
CA HIS A 82 -9.31 6.97 -0.70
C HIS A 82 -10.62 7.77 -0.89
N ARG A 83 -10.92 8.68 0.03
CA ARG A 83 -12.08 9.59 -0.05
C ARG A 83 -11.81 10.81 -0.92
N ASP A 84 -10.57 11.07 -1.25
CA ASP A 84 -10.20 12.18 -2.11
C ASP A 84 -10.52 11.84 -3.58
N ASP A 85 -11.14 12.78 -4.28
CA ASP A 85 -11.39 12.58 -5.70
C ASP A 85 -10.10 12.76 -6.53
N ILE A 86 -10.18 12.43 -7.81
CA ILE A 86 -9.02 12.49 -8.71
C ILE A 86 -8.47 13.91 -8.80
N LYS A 87 -9.32 14.92 -8.87
CA LYS A 87 -8.90 16.33 -8.99
C LYS A 87 -8.13 16.78 -7.76
N LYS A 88 -8.63 16.43 -6.58
CA LYS A 88 -7.98 16.75 -5.32
C LYS A 88 -6.66 16.00 -5.18
N SER A 89 -6.62 14.72 -5.57
CA SER A 89 -5.41 13.91 -5.53
C SER A 89 -4.31 14.47 -6.44
N ILE A 90 -4.66 14.88 -7.65
CA ILE A 90 -3.73 15.52 -8.59
C ILE A 90 -3.19 16.82 -8.03
N LYS A 91 -4.05 17.64 -7.42
CA LYS A 91 -3.64 18.91 -6.81
C LYS A 91 -2.63 18.69 -5.68
N ILE A 92 -2.85 17.68 -4.83
CA ILE A 92 -1.92 17.34 -3.75
C ILE A 92 -0.57 16.92 -4.32
N ILE A 93 -0.55 16.04 -5.32
CA ILE A 93 0.69 15.57 -5.93
C ILE A 93 1.45 16.74 -6.56
N LYS A 94 0.80 17.60 -7.33
CA LYS A 94 1.43 18.75 -7.99
C LYS A 94 2.04 19.72 -7.01
N LYS A 95 1.49 19.86 -5.83
CA LYS A 95 2.03 20.75 -4.80
C LYS A 95 3.44 20.37 -4.40
N TYR A 96 3.78 19.07 -4.45
CA TYR A 96 5.06 18.53 -3.98
C TYR A 96 6.02 18.11 -5.11
N LEU A 97 5.63 18.28 -6.36
CA LEU A 97 6.51 18.00 -7.49
C LEU A 97 7.60 19.06 -7.67
#